data_9ddc0d304ebb322363c5421d2b0f8060
#
_entry.id   9ddc0d304ebb322363c5421d2b0f8060
#
_cell.length_a   1.000
_cell.length_b   1.000
_cell.length_c   1.000
_cell.angle_alpha   90.00
_cell.angle_beta   90.00
_cell.angle_gamma   90.00
#
_symmetry.space_group_name_H-M   'P 1'
#
loop_
_entity.id
_entity.type
_entity.pdbx_description
1 polymer ?
#
loop_
_entity_poly.entity_id
_entity_poly.type
_entity_poly.pdbx_seq_one_letter_code
_entity_poly.pdbx_strand_id
1 'polypeptide(L)'
;IRSLTLSDIDRVSVTDVEIYLSYVTMYVDDDEREKVNQDRAKARKLSSIRALYKYFYKKEKLTHNAPSLVDLPTIRDRAIIRLEPNEVADLLDVVQNGDGLTDKQKAYHKKTQARDLAILTLFLGTGIRISELVGIDMDDINFTSNEFSIVRKGGKQDILVFGDEAREALLQYMLERE
;
A
#
# COMPACT_ATOMS: atom_id res chain seq x y z
N ILE A 1 20.27 26.32 8.10
CA ILE A 1 19.98 25.63 6.82
C ILE A 1 20.03 26.71 5.74
N ARG A 2 20.95 26.61 4.78
CA ARG A 2 21.03 27.53 3.65
C ARG A 2 19.84 27.26 2.72
N SER A 3 19.06 28.30 2.40
CA SER A 3 17.97 28.14 1.40
C SER A 3 18.58 27.94 0.01
N LEU A 4 18.18 26.86 -0.67
CA LEU A 4 18.57 26.59 -2.05
C LEU A 4 17.78 27.48 -3.00
N THR A 5 18.45 28.00 -4.01
CA THR A 5 17.86 28.78 -5.09
C THR A 5 17.73 27.96 -6.37
N LEU A 6 16.93 28.42 -7.32
CA LEU A 6 16.84 27.78 -8.64
C LEU A 6 18.20 27.76 -9.37
N SER A 7 19.03 28.80 -9.15
CA SER A 7 20.37 28.84 -9.72
C SER A 7 21.31 27.79 -9.13
N ASP A 8 21.14 27.42 -7.85
CA ASP A 8 21.89 26.31 -7.25
C ASP A 8 21.46 24.97 -7.82
N ILE A 9 20.16 24.80 -8.05
CA ILE A 9 19.60 23.59 -8.67
C ILE A 9 20.05 23.44 -10.13
N ASP A 10 20.11 24.52 -10.89
CA ASP A 10 20.53 24.51 -12.30
C ASP A 10 22.03 24.16 -12.48
N ARG A 11 22.85 24.29 -11.43
CA ARG A 11 24.26 23.90 -11.45
C ARG A 11 24.55 22.45 -11.18
N VAL A 12 23.54 21.69 -10.73
CA VAL A 12 23.70 20.27 -10.40
C VAL A 12 24.00 19.46 -11.66
N SER A 13 25.11 18.76 -11.65
CA SER A 13 25.56 17.88 -12.73
C SER A 13 25.02 16.47 -12.61
N VAL A 14 25.19 15.66 -13.65
CA VAL A 14 24.91 14.21 -13.64
C VAL A 14 25.70 13.53 -12.52
N THR A 15 26.98 13.86 -12.39
CA THR A 15 27.88 13.31 -11.36
C THR A 15 27.39 13.62 -9.94
N ASP A 16 26.85 14.82 -9.69
CA ASP A 16 26.31 15.17 -8.37
C ASP A 16 25.11 14.28 -8.01
N VAL A 17 24.26 13.98 -8.99
CA VAL A 17 23.13 13.05 -8.79
C VAL A 17 23.61 11.63 -8.53
N GLU A 18 24.65 11.16 -9.21
CA GLU A 18 25.25 9.83 -8.99
C GLU A 18 25.91 9.75 -7.61
N ILE A 19 26.64 10.78 -7.18
CA ILE A 19 27.21 10.90 -5.82
C ILE A 19 26.09 10.85 -4.78
N TYR A 20 24.99 11.59 -4.99
CA TYR A 20 23.84 11.54 -4.11
C TYR A 20 23.24 10.12 -4.01
N LEU A 21 23.10 9.42 -5.14
CA LEU A 21 22.58 8.05 -5.14
C LEU A 21 23.52 7.07 -4.42
N SER A 22 24.82 7.27 -4.52
CA SER A 22 25.82 6.52 -3.77
C SER A 22 25.74 6.83 -2.28
N TYR A 23 25.61 8.09 -1.89
CA TYR A 23 25.43 8.49 -0.51
C TYR A 23 24.17 7.90 0.13
N VAL A 24 23.03 7.94 -0.56
CA VAL A 24 21.78 7.38 -0.02
C VAL A 24 21.71 5.85 -0.08
N THR A 25 22.71 5.18 -0.65
CA THR A 25 22.80 3.73 -0.62
C THR A 25 23.00 3.23 0.81
N MET A 26 23.82 3.91 1.58
CA MET A 26 24.06 3.58 2.98
C MET A 26 23.95 4.87 3.79
N TYR A 27 23.08 4.91 4.79
CA TYR A 27 22.90 6.05 5.65
C TYR A 27 22.70 5.62 7.10
N VAL A 28 23.01 6.51 8.01
CA VAL A 28 22.77 6.32 9.44
C VAL A 28 21.46 6.99 9.81
N ASP A 29 20.55 6.27 10.48
CA ASP A 29 19.30 6.84 10.96
C ASP A 29 19.51 7.66 12.26
N ASP A 30 18.41 8.25 12.76
CA ASP A 30 18.43 9.06 13.98
C ASP A 30 18.81 8.23 15.25
N ASP A 31 18.73 6.90 15.19
CA ASP A 31 19.13 5.96 16.25
C ASP A 31 20.59 5.46 16.07
N GLU A 32 21.38 6.11 15.24
CA GLU A 32 22.77 5.74 14.90
C GLU A 32 22.94 4.35 14.26
N ARG A 33 21.88 3.82 13.63
CA ARG A 33 21.92 2.51 12.95
C ARG A 33 22.21 2.68 11.47
N GLU A 34 23.16 1.91 10.97
CA GLU A 34 23.43 1.82 9.54
C GLU A 34 22.26 1.16 8.81
N LYS A 35 21.71 1.85 7.83
CA LYS A 35 20.65 1.34 6.94
C LYS A 35 21.07 1.38 5.49
N VAL A 36 20.76 0.29 4.80
CA VAL A 36 21.03 0.16 3.36
C VAL A 36 19.74 0.33 2.58
N ASN A 37 19.71 1.32 1.70
CA ASN A 37 18.62 1.50 0.75
C ASN A 37 18.75 0.50 -0.40
N GLN A 38 17.73 -0.32 -0.59
CA GLN A 38 17.63 -1.20 -1.74
C GLN A 38 17.34 -0.41 -3.03
N ASP A 39 17.56 -1.03 -4.19
CA ASP A 39 17.42 -0.40 -5.51
C ASP A 39 16.05 0.25 -5.74
N ARG A 40 14.96 -0.33 -5.22
CA ARG A 40 13.62 0.30 -5.26
C ARG A 40 13.55 1.65 -4.53
N ALA A 41 14.23 1.77 -3.39
CA ALA A 41 14.28 3.03 -2.65
C ALA A 41 15.12 4.08 -3.37
N LYS A 42 16.25 3.69 -3.95
CA LYS A 42 17.08 4.55 -4.80
C LYS A 42 16.32 5.04 -6.03
N ALA A 43 15.66 4.12 -6.74
CA ALA A 43 14.85 4.45 -7.91
C ALA A 43 13.72 5.44 -7.57
N ARG A 44 13.04 5.27 -6.42
CA ARG A 44 12.00 6.22 -5.96
C ARG A 44 12.58 7.60 -5.68
N LYS A 45 13.75 7.68 -5.02
CA LYS A 45 14.44 8.95 -4.74
C LYS A 45 14.84 9.66 -6.05
N LEU A 46 15.44 8.93 -6.99
CA LEU A 46 15.80 9.48 -8.30
C LEU A 46 14.56 9.94 -9.09
N SER A 47 13.46 9.17 -9.05
CA SER A 47 12.20 9.55 -9.71
C SER A 47 11.62 10.85 -9.15
N SER A 48 11.73 11.08 -7.83
CA SER A 48 11.29 12.34 -7.20
C SER A 48 12.14 13.53 -7.68
N ILE A 49 13.46 13.37 -7.75
CA ILE A 49 14.36 14.40 -8.27
C ILE A 49 14.06 14.67 -9.75
N ARG A 50 13.90 13.63 -10.56
CA ARG A 50 13.52 13.74 -11.97
C ARG A 50 12.21 14.51 -12.17
N ALA A 51 11.20 14.24 -11.32
CA ALA A 51 9.92 14.94 -11.38
C ALA A 51 10.08 16.45 -11.10
N LEU A 52 10.87 16.81 -10.08
CA LEU A 52 11.20 18.21 -9.75
C LEU A 52 11.88 18.91 -10.93
N TYR A 53 12.96 18.32 -11.44
CA TYR A 53 13.71 18.89 -12.56
C TYR A 53 12.86 18.99 -13.82
N LYS A 54 12.08 17.97 -14.14
CA LYS A 54 11.16 17.97 -15.28
C LYS A 54 10.14 19.09 -15.18
N TYR A 55 9.61 19.37 -13.98
CA TYR A 55 8.67 20.47 -13.77
C TYR A 55 9.32 21.82 -14.07
N PHE A 56 10.45 22.13 -13.44
CA PHE A 56 11.12 23.42 -13.63
C PHE A 56 11.72 23.58 -15.03
N TYR A 57 12.25 22.53 -15.63
CA TYR A 57 12.73 22.53 -17.00
C TYR A 57 11.61 22.84 -18.01
N LYS A 58 10.41 22.22 -17.84
CA LYS A 58 9.24 22.55 -18.66
C LYS A 58 8.72 23.98 -18.48
N LYS A 59 9.06 24.63 -17.36
CA LYS A 59 8.73 26.03 -17.07
C LYS A 59 9.86 26.98 -17.50
N GLU A 60 10.85 26.49 -18.22
CA GLU A 60 12.01 27.25 -18.68
C GLU A 60 12.76 27.98 -17.54
N LYS A 61 12.72 27.39 -16.33
CA LYS A 61 13.42 27.90 -15.16
C LYS A 61 14.77 27.24 -14.93
N LEU A 62 15.05 26.12 -15.62
CA LEU A 62 16.33 25.43 -15.65
C LEU A 62 16.82 25.32 -17.11
N THR A 63 18.12 25.40 -17.29
CA THR A 63 18.76 25.31 -18.60
C THR A 63 18.99 23.85 -19.03
N HIS A 64 19.06 22.93 -18.06
CA HIS A 64 19.29 21.51 -18.32
C HIS A 64 18.56 20.60 -17.30
N ASN A 65 18.49 19.29 -17.59
CA ASN A 65 17.83 18.31 -16.76
C ASN A 65 18.77 17.11 -16.50
N ALA A 66 19.82 17.38 -15.71
CA ALA A 66 20.84 16.37 -15.37
C ALA A 66 20.28 15.05 -14.80
N PRO A 67 19.28 15.04 -13.89
CA PRO A 67 18.75 13.78 -13.37
C PRO A 67 18.09 12.89 -14.41
N SER A 68 17.67 13.42 -15.56
CA SER A 68 17.09 12.59 -16.63
C SER A 68 18.11 11.69 -17.31
N LEU A 69 19.39 12.05 -17.24
CA LEU A 69 20.51 11.34 -17.85
C LEU A 69 21.11 10.23 -16.97
N VAL A 70 20.74 10.19 -15.67
CA VAL A 70 21.20 9.15 -14.74
C VAL A 70 20.34 7.91 -14.90
N ASP A 71 20.94 6.73 -15.06
CA ASP A 71 20.20 5.50 -15.19
C ASP A 71 19.47 5.09 -13.90
N LEU A 72 18.28 4.54 -14.06
CA LEU A 72 17.55 3.94 -12.92
C LEU A 72 18.25 2.63 -12.52
N PRO A 73 18.38 2.37 -11.21
CA PRO A 73 18.83 1.07 -10.74
C PRO A 73 17.94 -0.05 -11.30
N THR A 74 18.56 -1.14 -11.73
CA THR A 74 17.83 -2.34 -12.19
C THR A 74 17.10 -2.97 -11.01
N ILE A 75 15.77 -2.90 -11.02
CA ILE A 75 14.95 -3.50 -9.99
C ILE A 75 14.71 -4.97 -10.36
N ARG A 76 15.22 -5.88 -9.55
CA ARG A 76 14.87 -7.30 -9.67
C ARG A 76 13.48 -7.52 -9.08
N ASP A 77 12.61 -8.14 -9.85
CA ASP A 77 11.30 -8.57 -9.36
C ASP A 77 11.51 -9.69 -8.33
N ARG A 78 10.89 -9.50 -7.16
CA ARG A 78 10.80 -10.58 -6.18
C ARG A 78 9.58 -11.42 -6.52
N ALA A 79 9.72 -12.75 -6.39
CA ALA A 79 8.57 -13.62 -6.46
C ALA A 79 7.50 -13.15 -5.47
N ILE A 80 6.29 -13.00 -5.94
CA ILE A 80 5.14 -12.66 -5.09
C ILE A 80 4.81 -13.92 -4.29
N ILE A 81 4.99 -13.85 -2.97
CA ILE A 81 4.51 -14.88 -2.06
C ILE A 81 3.00 -14.68 -1.97
N ARG A 82 2.25 -15.70 -2.37
CA ARG A 82 0.80 -15.75 -2.28
C ARG A 82 0.39 -16.96 -1.46
N LEU A 83 -0.76 -16.90 -0.84
CA LEU A 83 -1.36 -18.07 -0.20
C LEU A 83 -1.92 -18.99 -1.28
N GLU A 84 -1.71 -20.30 -1.10
CA GLU A 84 -2.38 -21.32 -1.91
C GLU A 84 -3.81 -21.53 -1.39
N PRO A 85 -4.72 -22.11 -2.18
CA PRO A 85 -6.13 -22.26 -1.78
C PRO A 85 -6.35 -22.96 -0.45
N ASN A 86 -5.55 -23.99 -0.14
CA ASN A 86 -5.60 -24.68 1.15
C ASN A 86 -5.14 -23.77 2.32
N GLU A 87 -4.12 -22.94 2.11
CA GLU A 87 -3.65 -22.00 3.12
C GLU A 87 -4.68 -20.88 3.39
N VAL A 88 -5.44 -20.51 2.36
CA VAL A 88 -6.59 -19.59 2.50
C VAL A 88 -7.69 -20.23 3.33
N ALA A 89 -8.03 -21.50 3.07
CA ALA A 89 -9.01 -22.22 3.85
C ALA A 89 -8.58 -22.34 5.33
N ASP A 90 -7.35 -22.77 5.58
CA ASP A 90 -6.77 -22.87 6.92
C ASP A 90 -6.80 -21.52 7.66
N LEU A 91 -6.50 -20.41 6.96
CA LEU A 91 -6.58 -19.06 7.52
C LEU A 91 -8.00 -18.71 7.97
N LEU A 92 -8.99 -18.98 7.14
CA LEU A 92 -10.40 -18.70 7.47
C LEU A 92 -10.87 -19.59 8.63
N ASP A 93 -10.48 -20.87 8.66
CA ASP A 93 -10.79 -21.80 9.75
C ASP A 93 -10.20 -21.33 11.09
N VAL A 94 -8.94 -20.88 11.10
CA VAL A 94 -8.30 -20.34 12.30
C VAL A 94 -9.03 -19.09 12.80
N VAL A 95 -9.42 -18.19 11.89
CA VAL A 95 -10.18 -16.98 12.25
C VAL A 95 -11.58 -17.33 12.75
N GLN A 96 -12.21 -18.37 12.21
CA GLN A 96 -13.52 -18.81 12.62
C GLN A 96 -13.49 -19.55 13.97
N ASN A 97 -12.51 -20.43 14.19
CA ASN A 97 -12.47 -21.32 15.36
C ASN A 97 -11.63 -20.75 16.53
N GLY A 98 -10.71 -19.85 16.25
CA GLY A 98 -9.75 -19.31 17.25
C GLY A 98 -8.71 -20.35 17.67
N ASP A 99 -8.31 -21.24 16.75
CA ASP A 99 -7.32 -22.26 17.02
C ASP A 99 -5.95 -21.65 17.33
N GLY A 100 -5.25 -22.23 18.30
CA GLY A 100 -3.95 -21.72 18.75
C GLY A 100 -4.01 -20.49 19.67
N LEU A 101 -5.18 -19.93 19.95
CA LEU A 101 -5.33 -18.80 20.86
C LEU A 101 -5.29 -19.22 22.34
N THR A 102 -4.67 -18.38 23.18
CA THR A 102 -4.76 -18.51 24.65
C THR A 102 -6.16 -18.18 25.14
N ASP A 103 -6.53 -18.60 26.36
CA ASP A 103 -7.86 -18.35 26.92
C ASP A 103 -8.23 -16.87 26.97
N LYS A 104 -7.26 -16.00 27.27
CA LYS A 104 -7.45 -14.53 27.25
C LYS A 104 -7.74 -14.03 25.83
N GLN A 105 -7.02 -14.53 24.84
CA GLN A 105 -7.24 -14.18 23.42
C GLN A 105 -8.57 -14.71 22.91
N LYS A 106 -8.98 -15.92 23.33
CA LYS A 106 -10.28 -16.50 22.98
C LYS A 106 -11.46 -15.66 23.49
N ALA A 107 -11.34 -15.08 24.69
CA ALA A 107 -12.36 -14.19 25.23
C ALA A 107 -12.54 -12.90 24.39
N TYR A 108 -11.45 -12.39 23.81
CA TYR A 108 -11.49 -11.25 22.91
C TYR A 108 -11.97 -11.68 21.51
N HIS A 109 -11.45 -12.79 21.00
CA HIS A 109 -11.80 -13.37 19.71
C HIS A 109 -13.32 -13.53 19.54
N LYS A 110 -14.01 -14.03 20.55
CA LYS A 110 -15.48 -14.16 20.53
C LYS A 110 -16.23 -12.86 20.21
N LYS A 111 -15.63 -11.72 20.49
CA LYS A 111 -16.23 -10.40 20.23
C LYS A 111 -15.91 -9.85 18.84
N THR A 112 -14.87 -10.36 18.20
CA THR A 112 -14.36 -9.82 16.94
C THR A 112 -14.44 -10.81 15.78
N GLN A 113 -14.71 -12.09 16.07
CA GLN A 113 -14.70 -13.20 15.13
C GLN A 113 -15.54 -12.94 13.88
N ALA A 114 -16.80 -12.59 14.05
CA ALA A 114 -17.70 -12.35 12.91
C ALA A 114 -17.24 -11.16 12.07
N ARG A 115 -16.77 -10.08 12.71
CA ARG A 115 -16.19 -8.94 12.02
C ARG A 115 -14.94 -9.32 11.23
N ASP A 116 -14.02 -10.03 11.87
CA ASP A 116 -12.73 -10.37 11.30
C ASP A 116 -12.90 -11.36 10.14
N LEU A 117 -13.85 -12.29 10.25
CA LEU A 117 -14.24 -13.21 9.18
C LEU A 117 -14.87 -12.43 8.00
N ALA A 118 -15.80 -11.51 8.26
CA ALA A 118 -16.42 -10.68 7.22
C ALA A 118 -15.39 -9.82 6.47
N ILE A 119 -14.42 -9.24 7.19
CA ILE A 119 -13.31 -8.48 6.59
C ILE A 119 -12.48 -9.37 5.65
N LEU A 120 -12.07 -10.55 6.12
CA LEU A 120 -11.19 -11.43 5.35
C LEU A 120 -11.89 -12.03 4.13
N THR A 121 -13.12 -12.50 4.27
CA THR A 121 -13.88 -13.03 3.14
C THR A 121 -14.14 -11.96 2.07
N LEU A 122 -14.41 -10.72 2.48
CA LEU A 122 -14.60 -9.62 1.55
C LEU A 122 -13.29 -9.27 0.83
N PHE A 123 -12.15 -9.23 1.52
CA PHE A 123 -10.84 -9.02 0.90
C PHE A 123 -10.48 -10.13 -0.10
N LEU A 124 -10.66 -11.38 0.30
CA LEU A 124 -10.34 -12.54 -0.53
C LEU A 124 -11.23 -12.63 -1.76
N GLY A 125 -12.51 -12.33 -1.59
CA GLY A 125 -13.49 -12.41 -2.69
C GLY A 125 -13.44 -11.23 -3.66
N THR A 126 -12.97 -10.05 -3.25
CA THR A 126 -13.09 -8.83 -4.07
C THR A 126 -11.76 -8.13 -4.37
N GLY A 127 -10.73 -8.39 -3.59
CA GLY A 127 -9.43 -7.73 -3.75
C GLY A 127 -9.44 -6.22 -3.48
N ILE A 128 -10.40 -5.70 -2.73
CA ILE A 128 -10.47 -4.27 -2.38
C ILE A 128 -9.28 -3.85 -1.52
N ARG A 129 -8.99 -2.55 -1.52
CA ARG A 129 -7.96 -1.97 -0.65
C ARG A 129 -8.52 -1.75 0.76
N ILE A 130 -7.64 -1.80 1.77
CA ILE A 130 -8.05 -1.54 3.15
C ILE A 130 -8.72 -0.17 3.33
N SER A 131 -8.26 0.86 2.63
CA SER A 131 -8.87 2.19 2.66
C SER A 131 -10.27 2.24 2.03
N GLU A 132 -10.53 1.39 1.04
CA GLU A 132 -11.82 1.23 0.40
C GLU A 132 -12.77 0.48 1.35
N LEU A 133 -12.31 -0.59 1.99
CA LEU A 133 -13.10 -1.34 2.97
C LEU A 133 -13.54 -0.47 4.17
N VAL A 134 -12.61 0.31 4.73
CA VAL A 134 -12.90 1.20 5.87
C VAL A 134 -13.92 2.29 5.52
N GLY A 135 -14.03 2.64 4.25
CA GLY A 135 -14.97 3.64 3.75
C GLY A 135 -16.35 3.09 3.33
N ILE A 136 -16.62 1.81 3.53
CA ILE A 136 -17.94 1.21 3.19
C ILE A 136 -18.92 1.51 4.31
N ASP A 137 -20.01 2.16 3.98
CA ASP A 137 -21.17 2.33 4.85
C ASP A 137 -22.26 1.29 4.53
N MET A 138 -23.22 1.13 5.43
CA MET A 138 -24.32 0.16 5.26
C MET A 138 -25.16 0.44 4.02
N ASP A 139 -25.35 1.71 3.68
CA ASP A 139 -26.11 2.15 2.52
C ASP A 139 -25.39 1.84 1.19
N ASP A 140 -24.10 1.56 1.24
CA ASP A 140 -23.32 1.18 0.08
C ASP A 140 -23.51 -0.29 -0.32
N ILE A 141 -24.09 -1.13 0.57
CA ILE A 141 -24.20 -2.58 0.37
C ILE A 141 -25.60 -2.97 -0.07
N ASN A 142 -25.69 -3.66 -1.20
CA ASN A 142 -26.92 -4.25 -1.69
C ASN A 142 -26.86 -5.79 -1.57
N PHE A 143 -27.50 -6.35 -0.55
CA PHE A 143 -27.57 -7.79 -0.32
C PHE A 143 -28.49 -8.55 -1.29
N THR A 144 -29.33 -7.86 -2.06
CA THR A 144 -30.17 -8.49 -3.07
C THR A 144 -29.39 -8.82 -4.32
N SER A 145 -28.52 -7.92 -4.75
CA SER A 145 -27.63 -8.14 -5.92
C SER A 145 -26.23 -8.61 -5.54
N ASN A 146 -25.89 -8.73 -4.24
CA ASN A 146 -24.56 -9.03 -3.73
C ASN A 146 -23.50 -8.05 -4.25
N GLU A 147 -23.81 -6.76 -4.20
CA GLU A 147 -22.96 -5.67 -4.70
C GLU A 147 -22.73 -4.64 -3.62
N PHE A 148 -21.62 -3.91 -3.73
CA PHE A 148 -21.37 -2.73 -2.92
C PHE A 148 -20.62 -1.67 -3.72
N SER A 149 -20.88 -0.40 -3.38
CA SER A 149 -20.22 0.74 -3.99
C SER A 149 -18.96 1.13 -3.20
N ILE A 150 -17.92 1.54 -3.91
CA ILE A 150 -16.69 2.06 -3.32
C ILE A 150 -16.22 3.31 -4.05
N VAL A 151 -15.44 4.13 -3.34
CA VAL A 151 -14.75 5.27 -3.94
C VAL A 151 -13.27 4.93 -4.11
N ARG A 152 -12.85 4.79 -5.36
CA ARG A 152 -11.47 4.53 -5.75
C ARG A 152 -10.60 5.79 -5.63
N LYS A 153 -9.27 5.59 -5.69
CA LYS A 153 -8.31 6.70 -5.74
C LYS A 153 -8.67 7.69 -6.86
N GLY A 154 -8.80 8.96 -6.49
CA GLY A 154 -9.20 10.03 -7.42
C GLY A 154 -10.71 10.32 -7.45
N GLY A 155 -11.50 9.76 -6.52
CA GLY A 155 -12.93 10.02 -6.39
C GLY A 155 -13.82 9.26 -7.39
N LYS A 156 -13.28 8.30 -8.14
CA LYS A 156 -14.04 7.47 -9.07
C LYS A 156 -14.85 6.44 -8.27
N GLN A 157 -16.16 6.43 -8.44
CA GLN A 157 -17.03 5.38 -7.92
C GLN A 157 -16.92 4.11 -8.76
N ASP A 158 -16.99 2.96 -8.11
CA ASP A 158 -16.97 1.64 -8.72
C ASP A 158 -17.91 0.71 -7.94
N ILE A 159 -18.47 -0.28 -8.61
CA ILE A 159 -19.35 -1.29 -7.99
C ILE A 159 -18.63 -2.63 -8.06
N LEU A 160 -18.55 -3.30 -6.92
CA LEU A 160 -17.96 -4.62 -6.79
C LEU A 160 -19.03 -5.63 -6.38
N VAL A 161 -18.90 -6.84 -6.93
CA VAL A 161 -19.73 -7.99 -6.58
C VAL A 161 -18.99 -8.85 -5.56
N PHE A 162 -19.69 -9.36 -4.56
CA PHE A 162 -19.16 -10.32 -3.59
C PHE A 162 -19.91 -11.65 -3.66
N GLY A 163 -19.20 -12.73 -3.34
CA GLY A 163 -19.77 -14.09 -3.34
C GLY A 163 -20.62 -14.37 -2.11
N ASP A 164 -21.27 -15.55 -2.12
CA ASP A 164 -22.18 -15.99 -1.05
C ASP A 164 -21.46 -16.14 0.29
N GLU A 165 -20.21 -16.57 0.32
CA GLU A 165 -19.40 -16.67 1.54
C GLU A 165 -19.23 -15.32 2.23
N ALA A 166 -18.90 -14.28 1.45
CA ALA A 166 -18.77 -12.92 1.97
C ALA A 166 -20.13 -12.37 2.41
N ARG A 167 -21.20 -12.69 1.69
CA ARG A 167 -22.57 -12.33 2.07
C ARG A 167 -22.96 -12.92 3.43
N GLU A 168 -22.72 -14.21 3.63
CA GLU A 168 -23.03 -14.89 4.89
C GLU A 168 -22.23 -14.32 6.04
N ALA A 169 -20.92 -14.11 5.85
CA ALA A 169 -20.05 -13.51 6.86
C ALA A 169 -20.46 -12.07 7.22
N LEU A 170 -20.86 -11.26 6.24
CA LEU A 170 -21.35 -9.89 6.46
C LEU A 170 -22.67 -9.91 7.24
N LEU A 171 -23.62 -10.76 6.87
CA LEU A 171 -24.90 -10.90 7.57
C LEU A 171 -24.70 -11.36 9.02
N GLN A 172 -23.81 -12.33 9.26
CA GLN A 172 -23.47 -12.76 10.61
C GLN A 172 -22.87 -11.62 11.44
N TYR A 173 -21.93 -10.88 10.87
CA TYR A 173 -21.35 -9.72 11.55
C TYR A 173 -22.39 -8.65 11.90
N MET A 174 -23.34 -8.41 11.01
CA MET A 174 -24.41 -7.44 11.26
C MET A 174 -25.31 -7.86 12.42
N LEU A 175 -25.64 -9.17 12.53
CA LEU A 175 -26.44 -9.70 13.63
C LEU A 175 -25.70 -9.61 14.99
N GLU A 176 -24.39 -9.71 15.01
CA GLU A 176 -23.59 -9.65 16.23
C GLU A 176 -23.21 -8.22 16.65
N ARG A 177 -23.35 -7.26 15.74
CA ARG A 177 -23.01 -5.84 16.00
C ARG A 177 -24.07 -5.12 16.83
N GLU A 178 -25.33 -5.59 16.80
CA GLU A 178 -26.42 -5.04 17.60
C GLU A 178 -26.23 -5.38 19.10
#